data_06e073fa62a131567d85ed602b5719db
#
_entry.id   06e073fa62a131567d85ed602b5719db
#
_cell.length_a   1.000
_cell.length_b   1.000
_cell.length_c   1.000
_cell.angle_alpha   90.00
_cell.angle_beta   90.00
_cell.angle_gamma   90.00
#
_symmetry.space_group_name_H-M   'P 1'
#
loop_
_entity.id
_entity.type
_entity.pdbx_description
1 polymer ?
#
loop_
_entity_poly.entity_id
_entity_poly.type
_entity_poly.pdbx_seq_one_letter_code
_entity_poly.pdbx_strand_id
1 'polypeptide(L)'
;MSVAGAANAAPRFKGPVEATVLSVVDGDTFLAEAAIWPGQYIRVNIRVRGIDAPEMKARCPAERDAALDARALLAELLGEAPVSLSNIAGAKYFGRVLADVTTSDGTLVADAMIGSRAVRPYRGGRREGWCG
;
A
#
# COMPACT_ATOMS: atom_id res chain seq x y z
N MET A 1 -15.94 -13.47 32.06
CA MET A 1 -15.94 -13.37 30.63
C MET A 1 -14.56 -13.00 30.12
N SER A 2 -14.13 -13.65 29.08
CA SER A 2 -12.78 -13.45 28.59
C SER A 2 -12.79 -12.97 27.15
N VAL A 3 -11.84 -12.12 26.82
CA VAL A 3 -11.65 -11.63 25.46
C VAL A 3 -10.29 -12.00 24.92
N ALA A 4 -9.70 -13.03 25.51
CA ALA A 4 -8.34 -13.42 25.17
C ALA A 4 -8.17 -13.72 23.68
N GLY A 5 -9.19 -14.32 23.05
CA GLY A 5 -9.10 -14.61 21.63
C GLY A 5 -8.99 -13.37 20.74
N ALA A 6 -9.59 -12.27 21.16
CA ALA A 6 -9.54 -11.03 20.41
C ALA A 6 -8.19 -10.32 20.56
N ALA A 7 -7.45 -10.61 21.62
CA ALA A 7 -6.21 -9.91 21.93
C ALA A 7 -5.13 -10.09 20.85
N ASN A 8 -5.22 -11.16 20.05
CA ASN A 8 -4.23 -11.45 19.03
C ASN A 8 -4.51 -10.82 17.68
N ALA A 9 -5.71 -10.28 17.50
CA ALA A 9 -6.09 -9.66 16.25
C ALA A 9 -5.61 -8.21 16.24
N ALA A 10 -4.89 -7.84 15.19
CA ALA A 10 -4.49 -6.44 15.02
C ALA A 10 -5.76 -5.62 14.78
N PRO A 11 -5.89 -4.48 15.49
CA PRO A 11 -7.06 -3.62 15.25
C PRO A 11 -7.04 -3.08 13.84
N ARG A 12 -8.21 -2.97 13.25
CA ARG A 12 -8.39 -2.38 11.93
C ARG A 12 -9.40 -1.26 11.99
N PHE A 13 -9.07 -0.18 11.33
CA PHE A 13 -10.02 0.90 11.14
C PHE A 13 -10.69 0.68 9.79
N LYS A 14 -11.98 0.47 9.80
CA LYS A 14 -12.70 0.09 8.60
C LYS A 14 -12.63 1.15 7.50
N GLY A 15 -12.71 2.41 7.87
CA GLY A 15 -12.77 3.50 6.91
C GLY A 15 -14.13 3.60 6.28
N PRO A 16 -14.25 4.20 5.08
CA PRO A 16 -13.11 4.69 4.29
C PRO A 16 -12.52 5.99 4.81
N VAL A 17 -11.25 6.19 4.53
CA VAL A 17 -10.55 7.44 4.82
C VAL A 17 -10.03 8.00 3.51
N GLU A 18 -10.36 9.26 3.24
CA GLU A 18 -9.87 9.93 2.04
C GLU A 18 -8.41 10.36 2.24
N ALA A 19 -7.59 10.16 1.22
CA ALA A 19 -6.18 10.53 1.29
C ALA A 19 -5.73 11.16 -0.02
N THR A 20 -4.86 12.15 0.11
CA THR A 20 -4.22 12.79 -1.03
C THR A 20 -2.84 12.19 -1.18
N VAL A 21 -2.54 11.68 -2.37
CA VAL A 21 -1.22 11.09 -2.65
C VAL A 21 -0.20 12.20 -2.78
N LEU A 22 0.87 12.13 -2.00
CA LEU A 22 1.94 13.12 -2.03
C LEU A 22 3.12 12.66 -2.89
N SER A 23 3.51 11.40 -2.75
CA SER A 23 4.59 10.82 -3.56
C SER A 23 4.50 9.31 -3.54
N VAL A 24 5.04 8.67 -4.57
CA VAL A 24 5.07 7.21 -4.64
C VAL A 24 6.49 6.75 -4.31
N VAL A 25 6.59 5.87 -3.32
CA VAL A 25 7.87 5.39 -2.81
C VAL A 25 8.40 4.24 -3.66
N ASP A 26 7.55 3.22 -3.85
CA ASP A 26 7.84 2.09 -4.74
C ASP A 26 6.51 1.50 -5.21
N GLY A 27 6.54 0.33 -5.84
CA GLY A 27 5.36 -0.25 -6.47
C GLY A 27 4.26 -0.71 -5.51
N ASP A 28 4.51 -0.70 -4.21
CA ASP A 28 3.50 -1.11 -3.22
C ASP A 28 3.34 -0.11 -2.06
N THR A 29 4.00 1.05 -2.12
CA THR A 29 3.97 2.00 -1.02
C THR A 29 3.96 3.43 -1.55
N PHE A 30 3.10 4.26 -0.96
CA PHE A 30 3.08 5.69 -1.28
C PHE A 30 2.87 6.52 -0.03
N LEU A 31 3.37 7.75 -0.06
CA LEU A 31 3.17 8.73 1.01
C LEU A 31 1.88 9.49 0.73
N ALA A 32 1.04 9.60 1.74
CA ALA A 32 -0.24 10.28 1.59
C ALA A 32 -0.53 11.16 2.78
N GLU A 33 -1.40 12.13 2.56
CA GLU A 33 -1.97 12.94 3.60
C GLU A 33 -3.41 12.50 3.79
N ALA A 34 -3.70 11.89 4.92
CA ALA A 34 -4.99 11.28 5.22
C ALA A 34 -5.85 12.21 6.07
N ALA A 35 -7.10 12.40 5.66
CA ALA A 35 -8.07 13.21 6.38
C ALA A 35 -8.72 12.35 7.47
N ILE A 36 -8.23 12.46 8.69
CA ILE A 36 -8.68 11.59 9.79
C ILE A 36 -9.81 12.21 10.62
N TRP A 37 -9.99 13.52 10.52
CA TRP A 37 -10.99 14.27 11.26
C TRP A 37 -11.19 15.61 10.56
N PRO A 38 -12.35 16.27 10.69
CA PRO A 38 -12.51 17.58 10.07
C PRO A 38 -11.38 18.54 10.45
N GLY A 39 -10.65 19.00 9.46
CA GLY A 39 -9.51 19.89 9.66
C GLY A 39 -8.26 19.24 10.19
N GLN A 40 -8.24 17.90 10.31
CA GLN A 40 -7.09 17.17 10.84
C GLN A 40 -6.56 16.21 9.79
N TYR A 41 -5.26 16.34 9.50
CA TYR A 41 -4.61 15.52 8.47
C TYR A 41 -3.34 14.92 9.05
N ILE A 42 -3.02 13.71 8.65
CA ILE A 42 -1.73 13.10 8.99
C ILE A 42 -1.02 12.64 7.73
N ARG A 43 0.30 12.76 7.75
CA ARG A 43 1.14 12.20 6.70
C ARG A 43 1.57 10.81 7.12
N VAL A 44 1.35 9.86 6.24
CA VAL A 44 1.58 8.46 6.57
C VAL A 44 1.94 7.72 5.30
N ASN A 45 2.84 6.75 5.42
CA ASN A 45 3.14 5.86 4.31
C ASN A 45 2.07 4.77 4.27
N ILE A 46 1.50 4.58 3.09
CA ILE A 46 0.45 3.59 2.85
C ILE A 46 1.08 2.41 2.12
N ARG A 47 1.09 1.25 2.78
CA ARG A 47 1.47 -0.01 2.17
C ARG A 47 0.20 -0.65 1.62
N VAL A 48 0.15 -0.87 0.33
CA VAL A 48 -1.01 -1.48 -0.31
C VAL A 48 -1.09 -2.95 0.08
N ARG A 49 -2.20 -3.35 0.68
CA ARG A 49 -2.36 -4.74 1.14
C ARG A 49 -2.45 -5.70 -0.03
N GLY A 50 -1.84 -6.87 0.15
CA GLY A 50 -2.03 -7.98 -0.77
C GLY A 50 -1.03 -8.05 -1.90
N ILE A 51 -0.08 -7.13 -1.98
CA ILE A 51 0.91 -7.14 -3.07
C ILE A 51 2.33 -6.99 -2.54
N ASP A 52 3.27 -7.44 -3.35
CA ASP A 52 4.70 -7.28 -3.10
C ASP A 52 5.36 -6.80 -4.39
N ALA A 53 6.06 -5.69 -4.30
CA ALA A 53 6.73 -5.06 -5.44
C ALA A 53 8.23 -5.27 -5.35
N PRO A 54 8.93 -5.19 -6.50
CA PRO A 54 10.39 -5.15 -6.49
C PRO A 54 10.88 -3.94 -5.71
N GLU A 55 11.97 -4.08 -5.01
CA GLU A 55 12.46 -3.02 -4.14
C GLU A 55 13.39 -2.06 -4.88
N MET A 56 13.24 -0.77 -4.54
CA MET A 56 14.10 0.26 -5.11
C MET A 56 15.56 0.05 -4.70
N LYS A 57 15.80 -0.51 -3.51
CA LYS A 57 17.13 -0.94 -3.08
C LYS A 57 17.38 -2.34 -3.63
N ALA A 58 17.57 -2.43 -4.92
CA ALA A 58 17.61 -3.69 -5.62
C ALA A 58 18.93 -4.43 -5.42
N ARG A 59 18.85 -5.76 -5.51
CA ARG A 59 20.02 -6.65 -5.42
C ARG A 59 20.65 -6.88 -6.77
N CYS A 60 19.98 -6.50 -7.85
CA CYS A 60 20.47 -6.70 -9.21
C CYS A 60 19.82 -5.66 -10.13
N PRO A 61 20.42 -5.42 -11.33
CA PRO A 61 19.86 -4.46 -12.26
C PRO A 61 18.43 -4.80 -12.70
N ALA A 62 18.13 -6.09 -12.87
CA ALA A 62 16.80 -6.51 -13.28
C ALA A 62 15.74 -6.12 -12.23
N GLU A 63 16.04 -6.30 -10.95
CA GLU A 63 15.13 -5.89 -9.88
C GLU A 63 14.97 -4.37 -9.86
N ARG A 64 16.06 -3.64 -10.07
CA ARG A 64 15.98 -2.18 -10.08
C ARG A 64 15.09 -1.68 -11.20
N ASP A 65 15.25 -2.24 -12.41
CA ASP A 65 14.42 -1.85 -13.54
C ASP A 65 12.96 -2.17 -13.28
N ALA A 66 12.69 -3.36 -12.74
CA ALA A 66 11.33 -3.76 -12.38
C ALA A 66 10.74 -2.85 -11.30
N ALA A 67 11.55 -2.42 -10.34
CA ALA A 67 11.11 -1.52 -9.28
C ALA A 67 10.73 -0.15 -9.83
N LEU A 68 11.53 0.39 -10.74
CA LEU A 68 11.23 1.66 -11.37
C LEU A 68 9.93 1.59 -12.19
N ASP A 69 9.74 0.49 -12.93
CA ASP A 69 8.52 0.30 -13.71
C ASP A 69 7.30 0.17 -12.80
N ALA A 70 7.40 -0.60 -11.73
CA ALA A 70 6.28 -0.78 -10.80
C ALA A 70 5.93 0.53 -10.11
N ARG A 71 6.93 1.31 -9.72
CA ARG A 71 6.69 2.61 -9.09
C ARG A 71 5.97 3.56 -10.05
N ALA A 72 6.43 3.62 -11.29
CA ALA A 72 5.82 4.49 -12.30
C ALA A 72 4.38 4.07 -12.58
N LEU A 73 4.12 2.77 -12.63
CA LEU A 73 2.78 2.26 -12.87
C LEU A 73 1.84 2.59 -11.71
N LEU A 74 2.31 2.44 -10.48
CA LEU A 74 1.50 2.80 -9.33
C LEU A 74 1.18 4.30 -9.34
N ALA A 75 2.17 5.14 -9.65
CA ALA A 75 1.96 6.58 -9.73
C ALA A 75 0.90 6.93 -10.78
N GLU A 76 0.95 6.29 -11.93
CA GLU A 76 -0.04 6.51 -12.99
C GLU A 76 -1.43 6.05 -12.55
N LEU A 77 -1.51 4.89 -11.92
CA LEU A 77 -2.78 4.33 -11.46
C LEU A 77 -3.43 5.19 -10.39
N LEU A 78 -2.65 5.69 -9.43
CA LEU A 78 -3.17 6.55 -8.36
C LEU A 78 -3.64 7.90 -8.89
N GLY A 79 -2.95 8.41 -9.91
CA GLY A 79 -3.30 9.70 -10.50
C GLY A 79 -3.20 10.85 -9.51
N GLU A 80 -4.00 11.91 -9.76
CA GLU A 80 -3.96 13.11 -8.95
C GLU A 80 -5.19 13.28 -8.06
N ALA A 81 -6.23 12.47 -8.27
CA ALA A 81 -7.43 12.53 -7.46
C ALA A 81 -7.21 11.85 -6.11
N PRO A 82 -7.96 12.23 -5.08
CA PRO A 82 -7.88 11.54 -3.79
C PRO A 82 -8.22 10.06 -3.92
N VAL A 83 -7.59 9.26 -3.07
CA VAL A 83 -7.87 7.82 -2.99
C VAL A 83 -8.60 7.52 -1.69
N SER A 84 -9.22 6.35 -1.65
CA SER A 84 -9.96 5.87 -0.49
C SER A 84 -9.19 4.74 0.17
N LEU A 85 -8.98 4.85 1.48
CA LEU A 85 -8.28 3.84 2.27
C LEU A 85 -9.29 3.10 3.13
N SER A 86 -9.25 1.78 3.11
CA SER A 86 -10.17 0.95 3.89
C SER A 86 -9.40 -0.15 4.61
N ASN A 87 -10.02 -0.68 5.66
CA ASN A 87 -9.45 -1.77 6.44
C ASN A 87 -8.01 -1.47 6.86
N ILE A 88 -7.81 -0.27 7.41
CA ILE A 88 -6.51 0.26 7.75
C ILE A 88 -5.98 -0.40 9.01
N ALA A 89 -4.78 -0.94 8.94
CA ALA A 89 -4.13 -1.58 10.08
C ALA A 89 -2.75 -0.97 10.28
N GLY A 90 -2.27 -1.00 11.52
CA GLY A 90 -0.90 -0.60 11.79
C GLY A 90 0.05 -1.53 11.08
N ALA A 91 1.12 -0.99 10.53
CA ALA A 91 2.16 -1.78 9.93
C ALA A 91 3.26 -2.04 10.94
N LYS A 92 4.22 -2.87 10.53
CA LYS A 92 5.35 -3.24 11.38
C LYS A 92 6.15 -2.03 11.85
N TYR A 93 6.23 -1.00 11.03
CA TYR A 93 7.02 0.19 11.34
C TYR A 93 6.13 1.38 11.63
N PHE A 94 6.58 2.21 12.57
CA PHE A 94 5.90 3.45 12.89
C PHE A 94 5.84 4.37 11.67
N GLY A 95 4.72 5.08 11.51
CA GLY A 95 4.54 6.00 10.37
C GLY A 95 4.05 5.33 9.09
N ARG A 96 3.73 4.05 9.17
CA ARG A 96 3.26 3.26 8.04
C ARG A 96 2.00 2.50 8.42
N VAL A 97 1.04 2.45 7.51
CA VAL A 97 -0.16 1.63 7.69
C VAL A 97 -0.33 0.71 6.50
N LEU A 98 -1.04 -0.37 6.73
CA LEU A 98 -1.44 -1.32 5.69
C LEU A 98 -2.90 -1.08 5.39
N ALA A 99 -3.26 -0.92 4.13
CA ALA A 99 -4.64 -0.59 3.77
C ALA A 99 -5.03 -1.15 2.42
N ASP A 100 -6.34 -1.32 2.24
CA ASP A 100 -6.92 -1.53 0.92
C ASP A 100 -7.09 -0.15 0.29
N VAL A 101 -6.67 0.01 -0.95
CA VAL A 101 -6.66 1.31 -1.62
C VAL A 101 -7.54 1.25 -2.86
N THR A 102 -8.47 2.19 -2.95
CA THR A 102 -9.38 2.31 -4.09
C THR A 102 -9.22 3.70 -4.69
N THR A 103 -9.08 3.78 -6.00
CA THR A 103 -8.98 5.06 -6.70
C THR A 103 -10.34 5.74 -6.77
N SER A 104 -10.34 7.00 -7.19
CA SER A 104 -11.59 7.77 -7.28
C SER A 104 -12.61 7.18 -8.25
N ASP A 105 -12.16 6.41 -9.23
CA ASP A 105 -13.08 5.76 -10.19
C ASP A 105 -13.49 4.36 -9.75
N GLY A 106 -13.13 3.95 -8.54
CA GLY A 106 -13.55 2.65 -8.00
C GLY A 106 -12.61 1.50 -8.28
N THR A 107 -11.44 1.75 -8.84
CA THR A 107 -10.48 0.69 -9.12
C THR A 107 -9.76 0.27 -7.85
N LEU A 108 -9.75 -1.03 -7.56
CA LEU A 108 -8.96 -1.58 -6.46
C LEU A 108 -7.51 -1.68 -6.90
N VAL A 109 -6.66 -0.89 -6.25
CA VAL A 109 -5.26 -0.72 -6.66
C VAL A 109 -4.50 -2.04 -6.66
N ALA A 110 -4.69 -2.88 -5.63
CA ALA A 110 -3.99 -4.16 -5.56
C ALA A 110 -4.30 -5.04 -6.78
N ASP A 111 -5.58 -5.14 -7.15
CA ASP A 111 -5.98 -5.96 -8.28
C ASP A 111 -5.40 -5.44 -9.60
N ALA A 112 -5.43 -4.14 -9.79
CA ALA A 112 -4.88 -3.53 -11.00
C ALA A 112 -3.37 -3.74 -11.12
N MET A 113 -2.65 -3.62 -10.00
CA MET A 113 -1.21 -3.84 -9.99
C MET A 113 -0.86 -5.30 -10.26
N ILE A 114 -1.60 -6.24 -9.67
CA ILE A 114 -1.40 -7.67 -9.93
C ILE A 114 -1.70 -7.98 -11.41
N GLY A 115 -2.78 -7.42 -11.93
CA GLY A 115 -3.16 -7.63 -13.32
C GLY A 115 -2.10 -7.14 -14.32
N SER A 116 -1.36 -6.11 -13.95
CA SER A 116 -0.28 -5.59 -14.78
C SER A 116 0.99 -6.43 -14.72
N ARG A 117 1.08 -7.34 -13.74
CA ARG A 117 2.25 -8.19 -13.47
C ARG A 117 3.47 -7.42 -12.95
N ALA A 118 3.31 -6.16 -12.61
CA ALA A 118 4.40 -5.37 -12.05
C ALA A 118 4.69 -5.74 -10.59
N VAL A 119 3.72 -6.38 -9.94
CA VAL A 119 3.84 -6.84 -8.56
C VAL A 119 3.33 -8.26 -8.46
N ARG A 120 3.58 -8.90 -7.31
CA ARG A 120 3.08 -10.24 -7.02
C ARG A 120 2.04 -10.20 -5.93
N PRO A 121 1.06 -11.13 -5.94
CA PRO A 121 0.20 -11.29 -4.77
C PRO A 121 1.04 -11.65 -3.54
N TYR A 122 0.67 -11.11 -2.38
CA TYR A 122 1.41 -11.34 -1.16
C TYR A 122 0.46 -11.40 0.03
N ARG A 123 0.57 -12.45 0.83
CA ARG A 123 -0.28 -12.65 2.01
C ARG A 123 0.53 -12.73 3.29
N GLY A 124 1.74 -12.20 3.28
CA GLY A 124 2.66 -12.33 4.39
C GLY A 124 3.61 -13.50 4.18
N GLY A 125 4.50 -13.70 5.11
CA GLY A 125 5.46 -14.76 5.04
C GLY A 125 6.66 -14.43 4.19
N ARG A 126 7.22 -15.45 3.56
CA ARG A 126 8.45 -15.32 2.80
C ARG A 126 8.20 -14.60 1.46
N ARG A 127 9.02 -13.62 1.18
CA ARG A 127 8.99 -12.92 -0.10
C ARG A 127 9.92 -13.61 -1.08
N GLU A 128 9.46 -13.71 -2.33
CA GLU A 128 10.30 -14.24 -3.39
C GLU A 128 11.19 -13.15 -3.96
N GLY A 129 12.39 -13.54 -4.40
CA GLY A 129 13.31 -12.60 -4.99
C GLY A 129 12.90 -12.18 -6.40
N TRP A 130 13.51 -11.11 -6.86
CA TRP A 130 13.29 -10.56 -8.20
C TRP A 130 14.52 -10.69 -9.09
N CYS A 131 15.59 -11.32 -8.58
CA CYS A 131 16.83 -11.54 -9.30
C CYS A 131 16.96 -12.99 -9.69
N GLY A 132 17.33 -13.23 -10.90
CA GLY A 132 17.61 -14.57 -11.39
C GLY A 132 16.39 -15.34 -11.77
#